data_abbefccd2c7b21414348655963c3ff99
#
_entry.id   abbefccd2c7b21414348655963c3ff99
#
_cell.length_a   1.000
_cell.length_b   1.000
_cell.length_c   1.000
_cell.angle_alpha   90.00
_cell.angle_beta   90.00
_cell.angle_gamma   90.00
#
_symmetry.space_group_name_H-M   'P 1'
#
loop_
_entity.id
_entity.type
_entity.pdbx_description
1 polymer ?
#
loop_
_entity_poly.entity_id
_entity_poly.type
_entity_poly.pdbx_seq_one_letter_code
_entity_poly.pdbx_strand_id
1 'polypeptide(L)'
;MKRLHVIGLALAAALCAGQANAEELTGTLKKVKETGTITIGYRDSSIPFSYLDDNQKPIGFAIDICYKIVDAVKAELKLDKLAVELNPVTSSTRIPLLANGTIDLECGSTTNNAERLKQVWFTNTHFLTATRFVSKKSSKLNSIEDLKGKSVVSTSGTTNIKQLTETNAARNLGINIIPAKEHAESFLMVETDRAVAAVLDDILLASFVAGSKDPGAYVISTDAFSKPEPYGVMLRRDDPAFKKVADAATAALYTSGEGQKLYDKWFMQKIPPKGLNLNTPIGPELKHEFAKPSDSPDPDSYKAI
;
A
#
# COMPACT_ATOMS: atom_id res chain seq x y z
N MET A 1 -14.14 64.29 -66.24
CA MET A 1 -12.91 63.89 -65.50
C MET A 1 -13.32 63.49 -64.11
N LYS A 2 -13.54 62.20 -63.86
CA LYS A 2 -13.88 61.64 -62.52
C LYS A 2 -12.82 60.64 -62.13
N ARG A 3 -12.07 60.95 -61.05
CA ARG A 3 -11.05 60.06 -60.49
C ARG A 3 -11.77 59.05 -59.61
N LEU A 4 -11.62 57.77 -59.88
CA LEU A 4 -12.02 56.66 -59.02
C LEU A 4 -10.91 56.46 -57.98
N HIS A 5 -11.28 56.50 -56.71
CA HIS A 5 -10.43 56.04 -55.60
C HIS A 5 -10.81 54.58 -55.27
N VAL A 6 -9.86 53.70 -55.48
CA VAL A 6 -9.94 52.29 -55.04
C VAL A 6 -9.42 52.21 -53.58
N ILE A 7 -10.28 51.96 -52.65
CA ILE A 7 -9.94 51.71 -51.27
C ILE A 7 -9.66 50.19 -51.13
N GLY A 8 -8.40 49.88 -50.95
CA GLY A 8 -7.97 48.51 -50.63
C GLY A 8 -8.26 48.18 -49.18
N LEU A 9 -9.13 47.17 -48.95
CA LEU A 9 -9.46 46.60 -47.63
C LEU A 9 -8.39 45.57 -47.29
N ALA A 10 -7.47 45.88 -46.42
CA ALA A 10 -6.49 44.93 -45.89
C ALA A 10 -7.15 44.09 -44.79
N LEU A 11 -7.41 42.82 -45.08
CA LEU A 11 -7.96 41.81 -44.17
C LEU A 11 -6.80 41.31 -43.27
N ALA A 12 -6.65 41.90 -42.08
CA ALA A 12 -5.75 41.41 -41.06
C ALA A 12 -6.37 40.15 -40.39
N ALA A 13 -6.00 38.97 -40.86
CA ALA A 13 -6.31 37.71 -40.18
C ALA A 13 -5.49 37.62 -38.91
N ALA A 14 -6.08 37.95 -37.77
CA ALA A 14 -5.50 37.65 -36.44
C ALA A 14 -5.48 36.15 -36.20
N LEU A 15 -4.34 35.55 -36.40
CA LEU A 15 -4.04 34.19 -35.88
C LEU A 15 -3.99 34.27 -34.34
N CYS A 16 -5.13 34.01 -33.70
CA CYS A 16 -5.16 33.61 -32.31
C CYS A 16 -4.57 32.20 -32.22
N ALA A 17 -3.25 32.11 -32.18
CA ALA A 17 -2.57 30.92 -31.71
C ALA A 17 -2.94 30.78 -30.23
N GLY A 18 -3.91 29.91 -29.93
CA GLY A 18 -4.19 29.48 -28.56
C GLY A 18 -2.90 28.87 -28.00
N GLN A 19 -2.18 29.62 -27.20
CA GLN A 19 -1.16 29.06 -26.34
C GLN A 19 -1.90 28.12 -25.39
N ALA A 20 -1.87 26.83 -25.68
CA ALA A 20 -2.14 25.82 -24.68
C ALA A 20 -1.09 26.06 -23.59
N ASN A 21 -1.47 26.74 -22.51
CA ASN A 21 -0.67 26.79 -21.31
C ASN A 21 -0.46 25.34 -20.89
N ALA A 22 0.72 24.78 -21.18
CA ALA A 22 1.14 23.55 -20.56
C ALA A 22 1.12 23.83 -19.06
N GLU A 23 0.22 23.18 -18.33
CA GLU A 23 0.12 23.31 -16.88
C GLU A 23 1.52 23.05 -16.30
N GLU A 24 2.05 24.00 -15.55
CA GLU A 24 3.42 23.89 -15.03
C GLU A 24 3.49 22.67 -14.10
N LEU A 25 4.38 21.73 -14.40
CA LEU A 25 4.58 20.53 -13.60
C LEU A 25 4.99 20.94 -12.18
N THR A 26 4.36 20.33 -11.19
CA THR A 26 4.64 20.55 -9.77
C THR A 26 4.94 19.22 -9.06
N GLY A 27 5.37 19.28 -7.82
CA GLY A 27 5.53 18.12 -6.94
C GLY A 27 6.41 17.01 -7.52
N THR A 28 5.96 15.80 -7.37
CA THR A 28 6.68 14.59 -7.80
C THR A 28 6.86 14.53 -9.32
N LEU A 29 5.85 14.92 -10.10
CA LEU A 29 5.97 14.91 -11.57
C LEU A 29 7.07 15.87 -12.07
N LYS A 30 7.18 17.07 -11.48
CA LYS A 30 8.28 18.00 -11.78
C LYS A 30 9.63 17.39 -11.44
N LYS A 31 9.79 16.88 -10.21
CA LYS A 31 11.03 16.22 -9.76
C LYS A 31 11.42 15.08 -10.70
N VAL A 32 10.49 14.20 -11.05
CA VAL A 32 10.74 13.07 -11.96
C VAL A 32 11.13 13.54 -13.36
N LYS A 33 10.47 14.58 -13.88
CA LYS A 33 10.80 15.17 -15.20
C LYS A 33 12.21 15.73 -15.25
N GLU A 34 12.64 16.39 -14.17
CA GLU A 34 13.95 17.04 -14.07
C GLU A 34 15.09 16.04 -13.82
N THR A 35 14.84 14.99 -13.00
CA THR A 35 15.88 14.04 -12.59
C THR A 35 15.93 12.77 -13.44
N GLY A 36 14.84 12.45 -14.15
CA GLY A 36 14.69 11.16 -14.84
C GLY A 36 14.58 9.96 -13.91
N THR A 37 14.26 10.17 -12.63
CA THR A 37 14.27 9.14 -11.58
C THR A 37 13.04 9.22 -10.70
N ILE A 38 12.45 8.05 -10.38
CA ILE A 38 11.40 7.88 -9.37
C ILE A 38 11.89 6.90 -8.29
N THR A 39 11.65 7.22 -7.01
CA THR A 39 12.13 6.42 -5.89
C THR A 39 10.99 5.69 -5.21
N ILE A 40 11.06 4.36 -5.16
CA ILE A 40 10.10 3.47 -4.51
C ILE A 40 10.62 3.07 -3.12
N GLY A 41 9.84 3.37 -2.08
CA GLY A 41 10.02 2.79 -0.75
C GLY A 41 9.43 1.39 -0.69
N TYR A 42 10.24 0.39 -0.33
CA TYR A 42 9.83 -1.00 -0.24
C TYR A 42 10.02 -1.58 1.17
N ARG A 43 9.34 -2.70 1.45
CA ARG A 43 9.44 -3.43 2.71
C ARG A 43 10.23 -4.73 2.54
N ASP A 44 10.94 -5.13 3.60
CA ASP A 44 11.74 -6.35 3.58
C ASP A 44 10.93 -7.62 3.89
N SER A 45 9.81 -7.50 4.61
CA SER A 45 9.08 -8.66 5.15
C SER A 45 7.55 -8.52 5.19
N SER A 46 6.95 -7.78 4.27
CA SER A 46 5.48 -7.66 4.13
C SER A 46 4.93 -8.60 3.04
N ILE A 47 5.09 -9.91 3.22
CA ILE A 47 4.64 -10.94 2.27
C ILE A 47 3.10 -10.98 2.22
N PRO A 48 2.45 -11.00 1.03
CA PRO A 48 3.01 -11.04 -0.32
C PRO A 48 3.09 -9.66 -1.02
N PHE A 49 3.00 -8.55 -0.28
CA PHE A 49 2.88 -7.18 -0.84
C PHE A 49 4.21 -6.57 -1.26
N SER A 50 5.21 -6.66 -0.37
CA SER A 50 6.55 -6.10 -0.56
C SER A 50 7.54 -6.84 0.33
N TYR A 51 8.47 -7.56 -0.26
CA TYR A 51 9.46 -8.36 0.45
C TYR A 51 10.64 -8.70 -0.47
N LEU A 52 11.71 -9.23 0.10
CA LEU A 52 12.93 -9.57 -0.64
C LEU A 52 12.88 -11.02 -1.15
N ASP A 53 13.26 -11.21 -2.41
CA ASP A 53 13.54 -12.54 -2.96
C ASP A 53 14.95 -13.06 -2.53
N ASP A 54 15.34 -14.24 -3.00
CA ASP A 54 16.67 -14.83 -2.70
C ASP A 54 17.85 -13.99 -3.21
N ASN A 55 17.62 -13.12 -4.20
CA ASN A 55 18.61 -12.20 -4.75
C ASN A 55 18.57 -10.81 -4.08
N GLN A 56 17.86 -10.66 -2.96
CA GLN A 56 17.66 -9.40 -2.25
C GLN A 56 16.93 -8.33 -3.11
N LYS A 57 16.18 -8.76 -4.10
CA LYS A 57 15.37 -7.87 -4.94
C LYS A 57 13.98 -7.72 -4.33
N PRO A 58 13.48 -6.49 -4.18
CA PRO A 58 12.10 -6.25 -3.76
C PRO A 58 11.10 -6.78 -4.80
N ILE A 59 10.17 -7.60 -4.34
CA ILE A 59 9.09 -8.18 -5.12
C ILE A 59 7.78 -8.12 -4.31
N GLY A 60 6.63 -8.33 -4.96
CA GLY A 60 5.36 -8.44 -4.29
C GLY A 60 4.22 -7.75 -5.04
N PHE A 61 3.01 -7.96 -4.54
CA PHE A 61 1.78 -7.44 -5.13
C PHE A 61 1.78 -5.91 -5.21
N ALA A 62 2.13 -5.23 -4.11
CA ALA A 62 2.22 -3.77 -4.09
C ALA A 62 3.39 -3.24 -4.94
N ILE A 63 4.49 -3.97 -5.03
CA ILE A 63 5.63 -3.64 -5.89
C ILE A 63 5.19 -3.67 -7.37
N ASP A 64 4.47 -4.71 -7.79
CA ASP A 64 3.97 -4.80 -9.17
C ASP A 64 2.97 -3.67 -9.48
N ILE A 65 2.09 -3.31 -8.54
CA ILE A 65 1.19 -2.15 -8.68
C ILE A 65 1.99 -0.85 -8.85
N CYS A 66 3.03 -0.65 -8.05
CA CYS A 66 3.87 0.54 -8.15
C CYS A 66 4.59 0.64 -9.50
N TYR A 67 5.03 -0.47 -10.08
CA TYR A 67 5.60 -0.45 -11.43
C TYR A 67 4.56 -0.04 -12.50
N LYS A 68 3.26 -0.37 -12.33
CA LYS A 68 2.19 0.16 -13.20
C LYS A 68 2.03 1.67 -13.05
N ILE A 69 2.18 2.20 -11.83
CA ILE A 69 2.18 3.66 -11.60
C ILE A 69 3.42 4.30 -12.27
N VAL A 70 4.60 3.69 -12.15
CA VAL A 70 5.83 4.16 -12.80
C VAL A 70 5.67 4.23 -14.32
N ASP A 71 5.08 3.20 -14.94
CA ASP A 71 4.79 3.18 -16.38
C ASP A 71 3.83 4.31 -16.78
N ALA A 72 2.82 4.58 -15.97
CA ALA A 72 1.89 5.69 -16.20
C ALA A 72 2.58 7.06 -16.07
N VAL A 73 3.44 7.25 -15.07
CA VAL A 73 4.25 8.48 -14.90
C VAL A 73 5.19 8.69 -16.08
N LYS A 74 5.85 7.62 -16.54
CA LYS A 74 6.71 7.66 -17.72
C LYS A 74 5.95 8.12 -18.96
N ALA A 75 4.74 7.58 -19.16
CA ALA A 75 3.87 7.95 -20.29
C ALA A 75 3.35 9.40 -20.18
N GLU A 76 2.89 9.83 -19.00
CA GLU A 76 2.40 11.19 -18.72
C GLU A 76 3.48 12.23 -19.02
N LEU A 77 4.70 11.97 -18.59
CA LEU A 77 5.85 12.87 -18.76
C LEU A 77 6.50 12.74 -20.14
N LYS A 78 6.04 11.81 -20.98
CA LYS A 78 6.61 11.52 -22.33
C LYS A 78 8.13 11.31 -22.23
N LEU A 79 8.56 10.43 -21.32
CA LEU A 79 9.97 10.10 -21.12
C LEU A 79 10.30 8.83 -21.92
N ASP A 80 11.43 8.84 -22.61
CA ASP A 80 11.95 7.63 -23.28
C ASP A 80 12.43 6.60 -22.25
N LYS A 81 13.01 7.08 -21.13
CA LYS A 81 13.50 6.27 -20.02
C LYS A 81 13.11 6.92 -18.69
N LEU A 82 12.81 6.09 -17.71
CA LEU A 82 12.59 6.48 -16.31
C LEU A 82 13.34 5.47 -15.43
N ALA A 83 14.31 5.96 -14.68
CA ALA A 83 15.04 5.14 -13.71
C ALA A 83 14.19 4.93 -12.46
N VAL A 84 14.23 3.73 -11.91
CA VAL A 84 13.58 3.40 -10.63
C VAL A 84 14.66 3.15 -9.59
N GLU A 85 14.68 3.97 -8.56
CA GLU A 85 15.48 3.74 -7.36
C GLU A 85 14.65 3.04 -6.30
N LEU A 86 15.28 2.15 -5.53
CA LEU A 86 14.64 1.34 -4.50
C LEU A 86 15.23 1.70 -3.14
N ASN A 87 14.39 2.08 -2.19
CA ASN A 87 14.79 2.50 -0.85
C ASN A 87 14.07 1.63 0.21
N PRO A 88 14.79 0.88 1.08
CA PRO A 88 14.15 0.11 2.12
C PRO A 88 13.53 1.01 3.17
N VAL A 89 12.30 0.68 3.59
CA VAL A 89 11.58 1.41 4.64
C VAL A 89 10.96 0.45 5.66
N THR A 90 10.93 0.88 6.91
CA THR A 90 10.19 0.20 7.98
C THR A 90 8.79 0.78 8.14
N SER A 91 7.93 0.15 8.93
CA SER A 91 6.62 0.72 9.27
C SER A 91 6.71 2.09 9.94
N SER A 92 7.79 2.34 10.70
CA SER A 92 8.01 3.62 11.41
C SER A 92 8.63 4.71 10.52
N THR A 93 9.41 4.35 9.49
CA THR A 93 10.15 5.32 8.68
C THR A 93 9.46 5.71 7.38
N ARG A 94 8.55 4.89 6.85
CA ARG A 94 7.91 5.10 5.54
C ARG A 94 7.18 6.44 5.40
N ILE A 95 6.40 6.87 6.41
CA ILE A 95 5.66 8.14 6.36
C ILE A 95 6.62 9.34 6.38
N PRO A 96 7.58 9.45 7.33
CA PRO A 96 8.57 10.53 7.30
C PRO A 96 9.38 10.60 6.00
N LEU A 97 9.83 9.45 5.46
CA LEU A 97 10.62 9.40 4.22
C LEU A 97 9.81 9.79 2.99
N LEU A 98 8.52 9.49 2.97
CA LEU A 98 7.62 9.95 1.92
C LEU A 98 7.32 11.45 2.03
N ALA A 99 7.03 11.94 3.24
CA ALA A 99 6.70 13.34 3.49
C ALA A 99 7.86 14.30 3.16
N ASN A 100 9.11 13.89 3.43
CA ASN A 100 10.30 14.69 3.13
C ASN A 100 10.84 14.53 1.70
N GLY A 101 10.22 13.64 0.89
CA GLY A 101 10.59 13.43 -0.51
C GLY A 101 11.78 12.50 -0.74
N THR A 102 12.27 11.79 0.28
CA THR A 102 13.30 10.74 0.11
C THR A 102 12.79 9.61 -0.77
N ILE A 103 11.51 9.26 -0.64
CA ILE A 103 10.80 8.35 -1.56
C ILE A 103 9.60 9.07 -2.19
N ASP A 104 9.20 8.64 -3.37
CA ASP A 104 8.05 9.18 -4.11
C ASP A 104 6.78 8.35 -3.95
N LEU A 105 6.94 7.03 -3.80
CA LEU A 105 5.89 6.03 -3.56
C LEU A 105 6.30 5.14 -2.40
N GLU A 106 5.37 4.73 -1.55
CA GLU A 106 5.59 3.60 -0.64
C GLU A 106 4.72 2.43 -1.05
N CYS A 107 5.39 1.33 -1.36
CA CYS A 107 4.82 0.13 -1.98
C CYS A 107 4.87 -1.03 -0.98
N GLY A 108 3.95 -1.04 -0.04
CA GLY A 108 3.93 -2.01 1.04
C GLY A 108 2.52 -2.48 1.41
N SER A 109 2.37 -2.86 2.67
CA SER A 109 1.12 -3.23 3.32
C SER A 109 0.66 -2.08 4.23
N THR A 110 0.19 -0.98 3.64
CA THR A 110 -0.08 0.23 4.42
C THR A 110 -1.56 0.56 4.47
N THR A 111 -2.12 0.47 5.67
CA THR A 111 -3.51 0.85 5.95
C THR A 111 -3.74 2.32 5.64
N ASN A 112 -4.70 2.62 4.79
CA ASN A 112 -5.27 3.93 4.61
C ASN A 112 -6.28 4.22 5.73
N ASN A 113 -6.09 5.31 6.46
CA ASN A 113 -7.03 5.77 7.46
C ASN A 113 -6.98 7.30 7.62
N ALA A 114 -8.00 7.85 8.25
CA ALA A 114 -8.18 9.30 8.42
C ALA A 114 -7.01 9.99 9.17
N GLU A 115 -6.30 9.28 10.06
CA GLU A 115 -5.16 9.84 10.77
C GLU A 115 -3.94 9.99 9.84
N ARG A 116 -3.65 8.97 9.03
CA ARG A 116 -2.55 9.00 8.06
C ARG A 116 -2.79 9.99 6.93
N LEU A 117 -4.06 10.19 6.51
CA LEU A 117 -4.42 11.19 5.50
C LEU A 117 -4.07 12.64 5.91
N LYS A 118 -3.81 12.90 7.18
CA LYS A 118 -3.28 14.19 7.63
C LYS A 118 -1.82 14.41 7.23
N GLN A 119 -1.09 13.35 6.87
CA GLN A 119 0.35 13.37 6.58
C GLN A 119 0.70 12.93 5.17
N VAL A 120 -0.04 11.97 4.61
CA VAL A 120 0.20 11.36 3.30
C VAL A 120 -1.13 11.10 2.60
N TRP A 121 -1.11 10.86 1.29
CA TRP A 121 -2.26 10.39 0.52
C TRP A 121 -2.05 8.94 0.10
N PHE A 122 -3.14 8.32 -0.37
CA PHE A 122 -3.17 6.94 -0.83
C PHE A 122 -3.78 6.85 -2.22
N THR A 123 -3.40 5.84 -2.98
CA THR A 123 -4.09 5.45 -4.21
C THR A 123 -5.38 4.69 -3.91
N ASN A 124 -6.13 4.35 -4.95
CA ASN A 124 -7.22 3.39 -4.87
C ASN A 124 -6.78 2.13 -4.10
N THR A 125 -7.71 1.59 -3.32
CA THR A 125 -7.51 0.43 -2.45
C THR A 125 -7.13 -0.82 -3.25
N HIS A 126 -6.07 -1.51 -2.80
CA HIS A 126 -5.61 -2.73 -3.44
C HIS A 126 -5.82 -3.99 -2.61
N PHE A 127 -6.13 -3.87 -1.33
CA PHE A 127 -6.40 -5.00 -0.44
C PHE A 127 -7.26 -4.58 0.75
N LEU A 128 -7.92 -5.56 1.37
CA LEU A 128 -8.69 -5.40 2.62
C LEU A 128 -8.20 -6.44 3.63
N THR A 129 -7.92 -6.01 4.85
CA THR A 129 -7.36 -6.85 5.93
C THR A 129 -7.93 -6.44 7.28
N ALA A 130 -7.81 -7.30 8.29
CA ALA A 130 -8.16 -6.97 9.66
C ALA A 130 -7.00 -7.30 10.61
N THR A 131 -6.83 -6.50 11.65
CA THR A 131 -5.84 -6.78 12.69
C THR A 131 -6.28 -7.95 13.55
N ARG A 132 -5.44 -8.99 13.62
CA ARG A 132 -5.64 -10.20 14.40
C ARG A 132 -4.39 -10.57 15.18
N PHE A 133 -4.43 -11.64 15.96
CA PHE A 133 -3.21 -12.21 16.54
C PHE A 133 -2.97 -13.64 16.05
N VAL A 134 -1.70 -14.02 16.02
CA VAL A 134 -1.25 -15.40 15.85
C VAL A 134 -0.62 -15.88 17.15
N SER A 135 -0.84 -17.16 17.49
CA SER A 135 -0.17 -17.82 18.60
C SER A 135 0.12 -19.27 18.25
N LYS A 136 0.99 -19.93 19.04
CA LYS A 136 1.09 -21.39 18.98
C LYS A 136 -0.21 -22.04 19.49
N LYS A 137 -0.68 -23.09 18.87
CA LYS A 137 -1.87 -23.85 19.32
C LYS A 137 -1.70 -24.36 20.75
N SER A 138 -0.47 -24.70 21.16
CA SER A 138 -0.14 -25.13 22.52
C SER A 138 -0.44 -24.06 23.58
N SER A 139 -0.47 -22.79 23.21
CA SER A 139 -0.80 -21.67 24.11
C SER A 139 -2.28 -21.58 24.44
N LYS A 140 -3.15 -22.25 23.66
CA LYS A 140 -4.62 -22.33 23.88
C LYS A 140 -5.28 -20.94 23.98
N LEU A 141 -4.82 -19.97 23.17
CA LEU A 141 -5.40 -18.63 23.10
C LEU A 141 -6.47 -18.61 22.01
N ASN A 142 -7.71 -18.28 22.36
CA ASN A 142 -8.86 -18.30 21.44
C ASN A 142 -9.46 -16.89 21.23
N SER A 143 -9.31 -16.01 22.22
CA SER A 143 -9.91 -14.67 22.23
C SER A 143 -8.88 -13.62 22.62
N ILE A 144 -9.21 -12.35 22.39
CA ILE A 144 -8.37 -11.20 22.82
C ILE A 144 -8.25 -11.18 24.36
N GLU A 145 -9.26 -11.60 25.08
CA GLU A 145 -9.27 -11.69 26.54
C GLU A 145 -8.23 -12.68 27.07
N ASP A 146 -7.92 -13.73 26.34
CA ASP A 146 -6.91 -14.73 26.70
C ASP A 146 -5.48 -14.15 26.71
N LEU A 147 -5.29 -12.96 26.12
CA LEU A 147 -4.01 -12.22 26.13
C LEU A 147 -3.75 -11.48 27.46
N LYS A 148 -4.72 -11.47 28.37
CA LYS A 148 -4.63 -10.74 29.65
C LYS A 148 -3.39 -11.14 30.43
N GLY A 149 -2.60 -10.12 30.83
CA GLY A 149 -1.38 -10.28 31.62
C GLY A 149 -0.20 -10.92 30.88
N LYS A 150 -0.32 -11.15 29.57
CA LYS A 150 0.71 -11.85 28.77
C LYS A 150 1.60 -10.87 28.00
N SER A 151 2.75 -11.37 27.55
CA SER A 151 3.65 -10.64 26.64
C SER A 151 3.21 -10.87 25.20
N VAL A 152 2.84 -9.80 24.51
CA VAL A 152 2.35 -9.79 23.11
C VAL A 152 3.19 -8.83 22.30
N VAL A 153 3.65 -9.25 21.13
CA VAL A 153 4.47 -8.45 20.24
C VAL A 153 3.64 -7.85 19.11
N SER A 154 3.99 -6.65 18.69
CA SER A 154 3.51 -6.05 17.44
C SER A 154 4.57 -5.13 16.85
N THR A 155 4.47 -4.86 15.54
CA THR A 155 5.46 -4.03 14.83
C THR A 155 5.23 -2.54 15.10
N SER A 156 6.28 -1.83 15.47
CA SER A 156 6.28 -0.38 15.69
C SER A 156 5.85 0.39 14.44
N GLY A 157 5.09 1.48 14.61
CA GLY A 157 4.63 2.33 13.49
C GLY A 157 3.46 1.76 12.68
N THR A 158 2.82 0.68 13.17
CA THR A 158 1.65 0.07 12.54
C THR A 158 0.34 0.50 13.21
N THR A 159 -0.78 0.35 12.49
CA THR A 159 -2.13 0.41 13.09
C THR A 159 -2.33 -0.70 14.10
N ASN A 160 -1.72 -1.85 13.89
CA ASN A 160 -1.84 -3.04 14.74
C ASN A 160 -1.37 -2.79 16.17
N ILE A 161 -0.17 -2.22 16.37
CA ILE A 161 0.33 -1.92 17.72
C ILE A 161 -0.51 -0.84 18.40
N LYS A 162 -1.04 0.13 17.63
CA LYS A 162 -1.96 1.14 18.15
C LYS A 162 -3.26 0.51 18.63
N GLN A 163 -3.91 -0.30 17.80
CA GLN A 163 -5.16 -0.99 18.13
C GLN A 163 -4.99 -1.97 19.29
N LEU A 164 -3.86 -2.69 19.35
CA LEU A 164 -3.51 -3.50 20.51
C LEU A 164 -3.40 -2.67 21.78
N THR A 165 -2.73 -1.51 21.73
CA THR A 165 -2.56 -0.62 22.88
C THR A 165 -3.91 -0.04 23.34
N GLU A 166 -4.74 0.40 22.41
CA GLU A 166 -6.07 0.95 22.70
C GLU A 166 -7.00 -0.12 23.30
N THR A 167 -7.00 -1.33 22.73
CA THR A 167 -7.79 -2.47 23.24
C THR A 167 -7.30 -2.89 24.63
N ASN A 168 -5.98 -2.97 24.84
CA ASN A 168 -5.38 -3.29 26.12
C ASN A 168 -5.85 -2.32 27.23
N ALA A 169 -5.81 -1.02 26.91
CA ALA A 169 -6.26 0.02 27.86
C ALA A 169 -7.76 -0.03 28.10
N ALA A 170 -8.57 -0.09 27.02
CA ALA A 170 -10.03 -0.06 27.10
C ALA A 170 -10.63 -1.25 27.84
N ARG A 171 -10.02 -2.44 27.73
CA ARG A 171 -10.49 -3.68 28.37
C ARG A 171 -9.71 -4.04 29.65
N ASN A 172 -8.77 -3.19 30.11
CA ASN A 172 -7.91 -3.43 31.28
C ASN A 172 -7.24 -4.82 31.27
N LEU A 173 -6.65 -5.19 30.11
CA LEU A 173 -6.08 -6.51 29.93
C LEU A 173 -4.70 -6.68 30.57
N GLY A 174 -3.98 -5.59 30.87
CA GLY A 174 -2.64 -5.65 31.46
C GLY A 174 -1.62 -6.38 30.57
N ILE A 175 -1.80 -6.32 29.24
CA ILE A 175 -0.88 -6.93 28.27
C ILE A 175 0.46 -6.18 28.32
N ASN A 176 1.57 -6.94 28.43
CA ASN A 176 2.91 -6.42 28.23
C ASN A 176 3.20 -6.37 26.73
N ILE A 177 3.08 -5.19 26.13
CA ILE A 177 3.26 -4.99 24.68
C ILE A 177 4.74 -4.83 24.36
N ILE A 178 5.27 -5.70 23.50
CA ILE A 178 6.65 -5.68 23.03
C ILE A 178 6.68 -5.09 21.61
N PRO A 179 7.32 -3.93 21.39
CA PRO A 179 7.49 -3.39 20.06
C PRO A 179 8.61 -4.12 19.31
N ALA A 180 8.34 -4.57 18.08
CA ALA A 180 9.34 -5.09 17.15
C ALA A 180 9.62 -4.08 16.03
N LYS A 181 10.78 -4.17 15.39
CA LYS A 181 11.15 -3.28 14.28
C LYS A 181 10.44 -3.69 12.98
N GLU A 182 10.37 -4.99 12.71
CA GLU A 182 9.82 -5.56 11.48
C GLU A 182 8.81 -6.69 11.75
N HIS A 183 7.97 -7.00 10.75
CA HIS A 183 6.94 -8.05 10.87
C HIS A 183 7.53 -9.43 11.08
N ALA A 184 8.62 -9.75 10.38
CA ALA A 184 9.33 -11.03 10.55
C ALA A 184 9.87 -11.18 11.97
N GLU A 185 10.38 -10.11 12.60
CA GLU A 185 10.81 -10.13 13.99
C GLU A 185 9.63 -10.39 14.93
N SER A 186 8.47 -9.76 14.68
CA SER A 186 7.27 -10.00 15.49
C SER A 186 6.87 -11.49 15.48
N PHE A 187 6.87 -12.13 14.30
CA PHE A 187 6.54 -13.54 14.20
C PHE A 187 7.62 -14.44 14.84
N LEU A 188 8.91 -14.14 14.63
CA LEU A 188 10.03 -14.85 15.23
C LEU A 188 9.97 -14.87 16.75
N MET A 189 9.48 -13.80 17.39
CA MET A 189 9.33 -13.76 18.86
C MET A 189 8.28 -14.77 19.36
N VAL A 190 7.27 -15.09 18.55
CA VAL A 190 6.32 -16.17 18.86
C VAL A 190 6.94 -17.54 18.60
N GLU A 191 7.69 -17.71 17.51
CA GLU A 191 8.38 -18.96 17.21
C GLU A 191 9.36 -19.37 18.32
N THR A 192 10.04 -18.38 18.90
CA THR A 192 11.08 -18.56 19.95
C THR A 192 10.56 -18.42 21.38
N ASP A 193 9.23 -18.39 21.59
CA ASP A 193 8.56 -18.26 22.90
C ASP A 193 8.92 -16.98 23.69
N ARG A 194 9.40 -15.93 23.03
CA ARG A 194 9.66 -14.61 23.62
C ARG A 194 8.40 -13.77 23.79
N ALA A 195 7.36 -14.08 23.00
CA ALA A 195 6.01 -13.56 23.14
C ALA A 195 5.00 -14.71 22.91
N VAL A 196 3.85 -14.66 23.58
CA VAL A 196 2.83 -15.70 23.42
C VAL A 196 2.00 -15.51 22.15
N ALA A 197 1.93 -14.28 21.66
CA ALA A 197 1.20 -13.91 20.46
C ALA A 197 1.87 -12.72 19.75
N ALA A 198 1.65 -12.65 18.42
CA ALA A 198 1.98 -11.49 17.59
C ALA A 198 0.70 -10.91 16.99
N VAL A 199 0.54 -9.58 17.08
CA VAL A 199 -0.62 -8.85 16.54
C VAL A 199 -0.19 -8.11 15.28
N LEU A 200 -0.72 -8.52 14.13
CA LEU A 200 -0.51 -7.94 12.80
C LEU A 200 -1.80 -8.07 11.96
N ASP A 201 -1.73 -7.63 10.72
CA ASP A 201 -2.79 -7.88 9.75
C ASP A 201 -2.89 -9.38 9.42
N ASP A 202 -4.10 -9.90 9.32
CA ASP A 202 -4.40 -11.32 9.16
C ASP A 202 -3.69 -11.97 7.97
N ILE A 203 -3.61 -11.27 6.84
CA ILE A 203 -2.92 -11.75 5.64
C ILE A 203 -1.40 -11.86 5.85
N LEU A 204 -0.79 -10.94 6.61
CA LEU A 204 0.63 -11.01 6.96
C LEU A 204 0.87 -12.17 7.91
N LEU A 205 0.00 -12.36 8.91
CA LEU A 205 0.06 -13.51 9.81
C LEU A 205 -0.07 -14.83 9.04
N ALA A 206 -1.03 -14.92 8.10
CA ALA A 206 -1.22 -16.10 7.26
C ALA A 206 0.05 -16.41 6.45
N SER A 207 0.72 -15.38 5.92
CA SER A 207 1.94 -15.53 5.16
C SER A 207 3.10 -16.07 6.00
N PHE A 208 3.28 -15.56 7.23
CA PHE A 208 4.30 -16.05 8.15
C PHE A 208 4.02 -17.48 8.61
N VAL A 209 2.77 -17.78 8.96
CA VAL A 209 2.36 -19.15 9.35
C VAL A 209 2.64 -20.11 8.21
N ALA A 210 2.20 -19.81 7.00
CA ALA A 210 2.39 -20.67 5.84
C ALA A 210 3.89 -20.84 5.46
N GLY A 211 4.73 -19.84 5.74
CA GLY A 211 6.18 -19.86 5.52
C GLY A 211 7.00 -20.49 6.66
N SER A 212 6.36 -20.84 7.80
CA SER A 212 7.02 -21.42 8.97
C SER A 212 7.40 -22.89 8.75
N LYS A 213 8.25 -23.44 9.62
CA LYS A 213 8.65 -24.85 9.55
C LYS A 213 7.48 -25.80 9.80
N ASP A 214 6.55 -25.43 10.66
CA ASP A 214 5.35 -26.19 11.00
C ASP A 214 4.13 -25.27 11.02
N PRO A 215 3.49 -25.03 9.86
CA PRO A 215 2.29 -24.22 9.79
C PRO A 215 1.15 -24.73 10.67
N GLY A 216 1.11 -26.06 10.88
CA GLY A 216 0.11 -26.73 11.72
C GLY A 216 0.19 -26.40 13.20
N ALA A 217 1.33 -25.89 13.67
CA ALA A 217 1.55 -25.51 15.08
C ALA A 217 0.89 -24.19 15.48
N TYR A 218 0.47 -23.36 14.50
CA TYR A 218 -0.05 -22.01 14.77
C TYR A 218 -1.55 -21.90 14.53
N VAL A 219 -2.15 -20.90 15.15
CA VAL A 219 -3.54 -20.48 14.96
C VAL A 219 -3.60 -18.97 14.89
N ILE A 220 -4.37 -18.46 13.93
CA ILE A 220 -4.73 -17.03 13.84
C ILE A 220 -6.09 -16.87 14.51
N SER A 221 -6.25 -15.86 15.36
CA SER A 221 -7.49 -15.62 16.09
C SER A 221 -8.69 -15.38 15.16
N THR A 222 -9.85 -15.82 15.58
CA THR A 222 -11.11 -15.41 14.95
C THR A 222 -11.52 -14.01 15.37
N ASP A 223 -11.17 -13.60 16.59
CA ASP A 223 -11.33 -12.24 17.07
C ASP A 223 -10.42 -11.28 16.32
N ALA A 224 -10.92 -10.08 16.05
CA ALA A 224 -10.18 -9.01 15.41
C ALA A 224 -10.13 -7.75 16.28
N PHE A 225 -9.00 -7.04 16.24
CA PHE A 225 -8.82 -5.75 16.90
C PHE A 225 -9.40 -4.59 16.07
N SER A 226 -9.71 -4.83 14.80
CA SER A 226 -10.26 -3.84 13.88
C SER A 226 -11.38 -4.42 13.01
N LYS A 227 -12.18 -3.54 12.40
CA LYS A 227 -12.94 -3.84 11.19
C LYS A 227 -11.96 -4.10 10.03
N PRO A 228 -12.41 -4.63 8.88
CA PRO A 228 -11.58 -4.66 7.68
C PRO A 228 -11.06 -3.27 7.31
N GLU A 229 -9.75 -3.14 7.09
CA GLU A 229 -9.05 -1.89 6.80
C GLU A 229 -8.47 -1.93 5.39
N PRO A 230 -8.58 -0.84 4.59
CA PRO A 230 -8.06 -0.80 3.24
C PRO A 230 -6.55 -0.53 3.21
N TYR A 231 -5.83 -1.22 2.31
CA TYR A 231 -4.46 -0.87 1.93
C TYR A 231 -4.44 -0.03 0.66
N GLY A 232 -3.55 0.96 0.62
CA GLY A 232 -3.23 1.75 -0.56
C GLY A 232 -1.72 1.96 -0.70
N VAL A 233 -1.27 2.27 -1.92
CA VAL A 233 0.09 2.80 -2.14
C VAL A 233 0.12 4.23 -1.61
N MET A 234 1.11 4.57 -0.77
CA MET A 234 1.20 5.93 -0.26
C MET A 234 1.89 6.88 -1.24
N LEU A 235 1.35 8.08 -1.29
CA LEU A 235 1.82 9.22 -2.07
C LEU A 235 2.07 10.40 -1.12
N ARG A 236 2.92 11.34 -1.54
CA ARG A 236 3.08 12.60 -0.82
C ARG A 236 1.77 13.37 -0.79
N ARG A 237 1.45 13.94 0.38
CA ARG A 237 0.30 14.81 0.53
C ARG A 237 0.49 16.10 -0.27
N ASP A 238 -0.62 16.70 -0.69
CA ASP A 238 -0.65 17.98 -1.42
C ASP A 238 0.06 17.94 -2.78
N ASP A 239 0.08 16.76 -3.43
CA ASP A 239 0.59 16.53 -4.78
C ASP A 239 -0.54 15.99 -5.71
N PRO A 240 -1.54 16.83 -6.03
CA PRO A 240 -2.73 16.38 -6.75
C PRO A 240 -2.45 15.91 -8.18
N ALA A 241 -1.43 16.47 -8.83
CA ALA A 241 -1.06 16.07 -10.19
C ALA A 241 -0.52 14.64 -10.21
N PHE A 242 0.38 14.30 -9.28
CA PHE A 242 0.90 12.95 -9.15
C PHE A 242 -0.17 11.96 -8.69
N LYS A 243 -1.01 12.34 -7.71
CA LYS A 243 -2.13 11.51 -7.28
C LYS A 243 -3.07 11.17 -8.42
N LYS A 244 -3.43 12.14 -9.27
CA LYS A 244 -4.28 11.91 -10.44
C LYS A 244 -3.72 10.85 -11.37
N VAL A 245 -2.40 10.86 -11.66
CA VAL A 245 -1.75 9.85 -12.50
C VAL A 245 -1.76 8.48 -11.82
N ALA A 246 -1.43 8.43 -10.53
CA ALA A 246 -1.39 7.18 -9.77
C ALA A 246 -2.79 6.54 -9.62
N ASP A 247 -3.82 7.34 -9.35
CA ASP A 247 -5.20 6.87 -9.25
C ASP A 247 -5.73 6.38 -10.60
N ALA A 248 -5.44 7.09 -11.68
CA ALA A 248 -5.82 6.66 -13.02
C ALA A 248 -5.14 5.33 -13.39
N ALA A 249 -3.86 5.16 -13.06
CA ALA A 249 -3.12 3.92 -13.30
C ALA A 249 -3.70 2.74 -12.51
N THR A 250 -3.97 2.92 -11.22
CA THR A 250 -4.54 1.87 -10.37
C THR A 250 -5.99 1.56 -10.76
N ALA A 251 -6.81 2.56 -11.09
CA ALA A 251 -8.16 2.35 -11.58
C ALA A 251 -8.19 1.56 -12.90
N ALA A 252 -7.33 1.92 -13.86
CA ALA A 252 -7.21 1.19 -15.12
C ALA A 252 -6.75 -0.26 -14.89
N LEU A 253 -5.78 -0.48 -14.00
CA LEU A 253 -5.31 -1.82 -13.63
C LEU A 253 -6.45 -2.68 -13.09
N TYR A 254 -7.25 -2.15 -12.16
CA TYR A 254 -8.30 -2.94 -11.49
C TYR A 254 -9.49 -3.20 -12.41
N THR A 255 -9.97 -2.20 -13.14
CA THR A 255 -11.16 -2.32 -13.99
C THR A 255 -10.92 -3.10 -15.29
N SER A 256 -9.67 -3.22 -15.76
CA SER A 256 -9.33 -3.99 -16.98
C SER A 256 -9.29 -5.51 -16.78
N GLY A 257 -9.42 -6.01 -15.56
CA GLY A 257 -9.21 -7.40 -15.21
C GLY A 257 -7.74 -7.81 -15.02
N GLU A 258 -6.79 -6.92 -15.32
CA GLU A 258 -5.37 -7.14 -15.01
C GLU A 258 -5.12 -7.19 -13.50
N GLY A 259 -5.88 -6.39 -12.72
CA GLY A 259 -5.82 -6.42 -11.25
C GLY A 259 -6.17 -7.77 -10.67
N GLN A 260 -7.20 -8.46 -11.21
CA GLN A 260 -7.54 -9.82 -10.80
C GLN A 260 -6.41 -10.80 -11.13
N LYS A 261 -5.82 -10.74 -12.32
CA LYS A 261 -4.69 -11.60 -12.70
C LYS A 261 -3.48 -11.38 -11.79
N LEU A 262 -3.22 -10.11 -11.45
CA LEU A 262 -2.13 -9.76 -10.53
C LEU A 262 -2.41 -10.27 -9.13
N TYR A 263 -3.65 -10.16 -8.64
CA TYR A 263 -4.08 -10.75 -7.38
C TYR A 263 -3.85 -12.27 -7.39
N ASP A 264 -4.33 -12.98 -8.42
CA ASP A 264 -4.20 -14.43 -8.52
C ASP A 264 -2.73 -14.88 -8.53
N LYS A 265 -1.84 -14.11 -9.17
CA LYS A 265 -0.39 -14.35 -9.16
C LYS A 265 0.16 -14.41 -7.73
N TRP A 266 -0.25 -13.48 -6.85
CA TRP A 266 0.35 -13.32 -5.54
C TRP A 266 -0.39 -14.05 -4.40
N PHE A 267 -1.67 -14.34 -4.58
CA PHE A 267 -2.50 -14.93 -3.52
C PHE A 267 -2.99 -16.33 -3.82
N MET A 268 -3.02 -16.75 -5.10
CA MET A 268 -3.56 -18.05 -5.52
C MET A 268 -2.52 -18.99 -6.13
N GLN A 269 -1.33 -18.49 -6.42
CA GLN A 269 -0.23 -19.27 -7.02
C GLN A 269 0.95 -19.39 -6.05
N LYS A 270 1.91 -20.26 -6.41
CA LYS A 270 3.17 -20.36 -5.67
C LYS A 270 4.04 -19.14 -5.93
N ILE A 271 4.39 -18.43 -4.87
CA ILE A 271 5.21 -17.22 -4.94
C ILE A 271 6.66 -17.49 -4.48
N PRO A 272 7.65 -16.79 -5.09
CA PRO A 272 9.04 -16.89 -4.64
C PRO A 272 9.21 -16.32 -3.22
N PRO A 273 10.34 -16.60 -2.53
CA PRO A 273 11.39 -17.52 -2.97
C PRO A 273 11.06 -18.99 -2.67
N LYS A 274 10.22 -19.25 -1.66
CA LYS A 274 9.99 -20.60 -1.10
C LYS A 274 8.84 -21.38 -1.76
N GLY A 275 8.21 -20.84 -2.79
CA GLY A 275 7.04 -21.47 -3.42
C GLY A 275 5.81 -21.47 -2.52
N LEU A 276 5.69 -20.47 -1.62
CA LEU A 276 4.55 -20.30 -0.75
C LEU A 276 3.28 -20.06 -1.58
N ASN A 277 2.19 -20.77 -1.26
CA ASN A 277 0.86 -20.49 -1.80
C ASN A 277 -0.09 -20.16 -0.65
N LEU A 278 -0.63 -18.96 -0.64
CA LEU A 278 -1.57 -18.52 0.39
C LEU A 278 -2.98 -19.09 0.19
N ASN A 279 -3.30 -19.47 -1.05
CA ASN A 279 -4.61 -19.98 -1.43
C ASN A 279 -5.76 -19.10 -0.89
N THR A 280 -5.60 -17.78 -1.05
CA THR A 280 -6.54 -16.78 -0.56
C THR A 280 -7.31 -16.18 -1.75
N PRO A 281 -8.53 -16.68 -2.05
CA PRO A 281 -9.34 -16.11 -3.13
C PRO A 281 -9.76 -14.68 -2.81
N ILE A 282 -9.87 -13.84 -3.86
CA ILE A 282 -10.35 -12.47 -3.70
C ILE A 282 -11.80 -12.47 -3.16
N GLY A 283 -12.02 -11.75 -2.05
CA GLY A 283 -13.34 -11.60 -1.45
C GLY A 283 -14.30 -10.71 -2.26
N PRO A 284 -15.60 -10.79 -1.99
CA PRO A 284 -16.61 -10.01 -2.71
C PRO A 284 -16.41 -8.49 -2.54
N GLU A 285 -15.99 -8.04 -1.37
CA GLU A 285 -15.74 -6.63 -1.07
C GLU A 285 -14.60 -6.07 -1.94
N LEU A 286 -13.49 -6.80 -2.04
CA LEU A 286 -12.36 -6.38 -2.87
C LEU A 286 -12.66 -6.50 -4.36
N LYS A 287 -13.49 -7.50 -4.77
CA LYS A 287 -14.00 -7.54 -6.16
C LYS A 287 -14.84 -6.32 -6.50
N HIS A 288 -15.70 -5.89 -5.58
CA HIS A 288 -16.49 -4.68 -5.76
C HIS A 288 -15.58 -3.46 -5.89
N GLU A 289 -14.56 -3.35 -5.05
CA GLU A 289 -13.58 -2.28 -5.07
C GLU A 289 -12.79 -2.25 -6.40
N PHE A 290 -12.41 -3.42 -6.94
CA PHE A 290 -11.76 -3.48 -8.26
C PHE A 290 -12.68 -3.06 -9.40
N ALA A 291 -13.99 -3.28 -9.27
CA ALA A 291 -14.97 -2.82 -10.26
C ALA A 291 -15.29 -1.32 -10.15
N LYS A 292 -15.16 -0.75 -8.95
CA LYS A 292 -15.41 0.67 -8.64
C LYS A 292 -14.32 1.19 -7.70
N PRO A 293 -13.11 1.46 -8.22
CA PRO A 293 -11.96 1.84 -7.40
C PRO A 293 -12.21 3.11 -6.59
N SER A 294 -11.85 3.06 -5.30
CA SER A 294 -11.88 4.18 -4.39
C SER A 294 -10.68 4.19 -3.45
N ASP A 295 -10.40 5.32 -2.84
CA ASP A 295 -9.38 5.52 -1.83
C ASP A 295 -9.98 5.89 -0.47
N SER A 296 -11.21 5.44 -0.19
CA SER A 296 -11.89 5.75 1.07
C SER A 296 -11.08 5.25 2.27
N PRO A 297 -10.83 6.09 3.28
CA PRO A 297 -10.23 5.65 4.55
C PRO A 297 -11.22 5.01 5.51
N ASP A 298 -12.52 5.02 5.17
CA ASP A 298 -13.59 4.50 6.03
C ASP A 298 -13.80 3.01 5.78
N PRO A 299 -13.54 2.15 6.78
CA PRO A 299 -13.79 0.72 6.68
C PRO A 299 -15.23 0.35 6.31
N ASP A 300 -16.20 1.18 6.68
CA ASP A 300 -17.62 0.92 6.41
C ASP A 300 -18.00 1.14 4.93
N SER A 301 -17.11 1.76 4.13
CA SER A 301 -17.27 1.89 2.67
C SER A 301 -17.08 0.58 1.92
N TYR A 302 -16.45 -0.43 2.52
CA TYR A 302 -16.04 -1.68 1.89
C TYR A 302 -16.97 -2.85 2.23
N LYS A 303 -18.25 -2.60 2.33
CA LYS A 303 -19.24 -3.66 2.51
C LYS A 303 -19.68 -4.20 1.16
N ALA A 304 -19.71 -5.52 1.00
CA ALA A 304 -20.40 -6.13 -0.15
C ALA A 304 -21.88 -5.77 -0.07
N ILE A 305 -22.43 -5.29 -1.20
CA ILE A 305 -23.85 -4.96 -1.35
C ILE A 305 -24.61 -6.25 -1.65
#